data_e05e5481f5100abc1891b05b5601acfa
#
_entry.id   e05e5481f5100abc1891b05b5601acfa
#
_cell.length_a   1.000
_cell.length_b   1.000
_cell.length_c   1.000
_cell.angle_alpha   90.00
_cell.angle_beta   90.00
_cell.angle_gamma   90.00
#
_symmetry.space_group_name_H-M   'P 1'
#
loop_
_entity.id
_entity.type
_entity.pdbx_description
1 polymer ?
#
loop_
_entity_poly.entity_id
_entity_poly.type
_entity_poly.pdbx_seq_one_letter_code
_entity_poly.pdbx_strand_id
1 'polypeptide(L)'
;VEDVIHYVDNLYLKHGATKEITDPTTDKVKEIEHRGYAVGLKLLRAKVRHLGTEENLRIMTEMSNELKQHMDLQFKTSVQDILVEDHHATGIVLENGQTIHAKKVVLAPGRDGSAWLTKVLSNQGLKLYNNQVDIGVRVETSNIVMEEINKNLYEGKFVYNTSVGTKVRTFCSNP
;
A
#
# COMPACT_ATOMS: atom_id res chain seq x y z
N VAL A 1 14.30 7.47 -0.60
CA VAL A 1 13.28 6.40 -0.46
C VAL A 1 13.44 5.71 0.89
N GLU A 2 14.64 5.34 1.29
CA GLU A 2 14.93 4.62 2.53
C GLU A 2 14.49 5.43 3.78
N ASP A 3 14.78 6.71 3.83
CA ASP A 3 14.35 7.60 4.91
C ASP A 3 12.83 7.65 5.08
N VAL A 4 12.09 7.62 3.97
CA VAL A 4 10.61 7.59 4.00
C VAL A 4 10.11 6.26 4.55
N ILE A 5 10.74 5.15 4.20
CA ILE A 5 10.39 3.82 4.72
C ILE A 5 10.62 3.80 6.24
N HIS A 6 11.77 4.26 6.71
CA HIS A 6 12.08 4.35 8.14
C HIS A 6 11.13 5.29 8.89
N TYR A 7 10.79 6.43 8.29
CA TYR A 7 9.80 7.34 8.89
C TYR A 7 8.44 6.65 9.07
N VAL A 8 7.93 5.99 8.03
CA VAL A 8 6.65 5.28 8.08
C VAL A 8 6.70 4.12 9.07
N ASP A 9 7.78 3.32 9.07
CA ASP A 9 7.93 2.21 10.01
C ASP A 9 7.93 2.70 11.47
N ASN A 10 8.66 3.77 11.75
CA ASN A 10 8.68 4.40 13.07
C ASN A 10 7.30 4.96 13.48
N LEU A 11 6.53 5.50 12.53
CA LEU A 11 5.17 5.95 12.80
C LEU A 11 4.27 4.78 13.23
N TYR A 12 4.35 3.64 12.55
CA TYR A 12 3.63 2.43 12.93
C TYR A 12 4.07 1.89 14.30
N LEU A 13 5.38 1.87 14.56
CA LEU A 13 5.93 1.46 15.86
C LEU A 13 5.48 2.37 17.01
N LYS A 14 5.42 3.69 16.78
CA LYS A 14 4.89 4.66 17.75
C LYS A 14 3.44 4.33 18.15
N HIS A 15 2.64 3.83 17.21
CA HIS A 15 1.24 3.46 17.44
C HIS A 15 1.03 1.98 17.78
N GLY A 16 2.11 1.31 18.21
CA GLY A 16 2.03 -0.02 18.80
C GLY A 16 2.15 -1.19 17.83
N ALA A 17 2.69 -0.96 16.63
CA ALA A 17 3.03 -2.08 15.75
C ALA A 17 4.07 -3.01 16.41
N THR A 18 4.04 -4.29 16.07
CA THR A 18 5.03 -5.26 16.55
C THR A 18 6.45 -4.85 16.16
N LYS A 19 7.41 -5.13 17.03
CA LYS A 19 8.85 -4.94 16.73
C LYS A 19 9.42 -6.08 15.89
N GLU A 20 8.68 -7.17 15.74
CA GLU A 20 9.13 -8.33 14.97
C GLU A 20 9.24 -8.00 13.49
N ILE A 21 10.36 -8.42 12.91
CA ILE A 21 10.64 -8.29 11.47
C ILE A 21 11.15 -9.66 11.01
N THR A 22 10.64 -10.12 9.87
CA THR A 22 11.14 -11.36 9.27
C THR A 22 12.60 -11.19 8.84
N ASP A 23 13.43 -12.17 9.19
CA ASP A 23 14.83 -12.22 8.76
C ASP A 23 14.97 -13.03 7.46
N PRO A 24 15.24 -12.39 6.32
CA PRO A 24 15.39 -13.07 5.05
C PRO A 24 16.78 -13.70 4.86
N THR A 25 17.64 -13.73 5.90
CA THR A 25 19.02 -14.21 5.80
C THR A 25 19.27 -15.53 6.51
N THR A 26 18.25 -16.14 7.13
CA THR A 26 18.36 -17.42 7.83
C THR A 26 18.77 -18.54 6.87
N ASP A 27 19.38 -19.61 7.40
CA ASP A 27 19.79 -20.75 6.58
C ASP A 27 18.59 -21.44 5.92
N LYS A 28 17.43 -21.42 6.60
CA LYS A 28 16.19 -21.97 6.01
C LYS A 28 15.71 -21.17 4.82
N VAL A 29 15.81 -19.86 4.87
CA VAL A 29 15.49 -19.00 3.73
C VAL A 29 16.46 -19.22 2.56
N LYS A 30 17.75 -19.42 2.84
CA LYS A 30 18.75 -19.78 1.82
C LYS A 30 18.43 -21.11 1.14
N GLU A 31 18.00 -22.11 1.93
CA GLU A 31 17.57 -23.41 1.40
C GLU A 31 16.36 -23.28 0.47
N ILE A 32 15.33 -22.52 0.89
CA ILE A 32 14.14 -22.23 0.07
C ILE A 32 14.53 -21.54 -1.22
N GLU A 33 15.41 -20.53 -1.14
CA GLU A 33 15.91 -19.80 -2.32
C GLU A 33 16.65 -20.73 -3.28
N HIS A 34 17.51 -21.61 -2.76
CA HIS A 34 18.28 -22.57 -3.57
C HIS A 34 17.35 -23.54 -4.32
N ARG A 35 16.33 -24.07 -3.64
CA ARG A 35 15.32 -24.94 -4.28
C ARG A 35 14.51 -24.19 -5.32
N GLY A 36 14.15 -22.93 -5.04
CA GLY A 36 13.48 -22.06 -6.00
C GLY A 36 14.35 -21.82 -7.23
N TYR A 37 15.62 -21.50 -7.03
CA TYR A 37 16.56 -21.25 -8.12
C TYR A 37 16.72 -22.46 -9.06
N ALA A 38 16.73 -23.67 -8.51
CA ALA A 38 16.84 -24.92 -9.27
C ALA A 38 15.69 -25.12 -10.29
N VAL A 39 14.55 -24.46 -10.07
CA VAL A 39 13.37 -24.48 -10.98
C VAL A 39 13.11 -23.13 -11.65
N GLY A 40 14.11 -22.25 -11.67
CA GLY A 40 14.04 -20.95 -12.36
C GLY A 40 13.29 -19.84 -11.59
N LEU A 41 13.01 -20.05 -10.31
CA LEU A 41 12.38 -19.05 -9.43
C LEU A 41 13.47 -18.23 -8.72
N LYS A 42 13.38 -16.92 -8.79
CA LYS A 42 14.23 -16.01 -8.02
C LYS A 42 13.49 -15.44 -6.83
N LEU A 43 13.99 -15.74 -5.63
CA LEU A 43 13.46 -15.15 -4.41
C LEU A 43 13.84 -13.67 -4.29
N LEU A 44 12.87 -12.82 -4.00
CA LEU A 44 13.09 -11.44 -3.61
C LEU A 44 13.13 -11.37 -2.08
N ARG A 45 14.33 -11.24 -1.53
CA ARG A 45 14.51 -11.13 -0.08
C ARG A 45 14.12 -9.74 0.40
N ALA A 46 13.26 -9.66 1.40
CA ALA A 46 12.91 -8.42 2.06
C ALA A 46 12.72 -8.66 3.56
N LYS A 47 13.12 -7.68 4.36
CA LYS A 47 12.70 -7.60 5.76
C LYS A 47 11.28 -7.07 5.77
N VAL A 48 10.36 -7.78 6.41
CA VAL A 48 8.95 -7.43 6.43
C VAL A 48 8.47 -7.38 7.87
N ARG A 49 7.86 -6.25 8.25
CA ARG A 49 7.03 -6.15 9.44
C ARG A 49 5.60 -6.46 9.01
N HIS A 50 5.11 -7.60 9.44
CA HIS A 50 3.75 -7.99 9.12
C HIS A 50 2.79 -7.48 10.18
N LEU A 51 1.68 -6.92 9.71
CA LEU A 51 0.55 -6.52 10.53
C LEU A 51 -0.71 -7.19 9.98
N GLY A 52 -1.32 -8.07 10.77
CA GLY A 52 -2.62 -8.64 10.45
C GLY A 52 -3.71 -7.56 10.37
N THR A 53 -4.86 -7.92 9.80
CA THR A 53 -5.98 -6.98 9.58
C THR A 53 -6.45 -6.32 10.89
N GLU A 54 -6.54 -7.09 11.98
CA GLU A 54 -6.99 -6.59 13.27
C GLU A 54 -5.98 -5.62 13.89
N GLU A 55 -4.70 -5.96 13.87
CA GLU A 55 -3.64 -5.08 14.35
C GLU A 55 -3.55 -3.79 13.53
N ASN A 56 -3.72 -3.90 12.23
CA ASN A 56 -3.73 -2.73 11.35
C ASN A 56 -4.90 -1.81 11.68
N LEU A 57 -6.10 -2.36 11.92
CA LEU A 57 -7.27 -1.58 12.34
C LEU A 57 -7.02 -0.87 13.68
N ARG A 58 -6.42 -1.56 14.66
CA ARG A 58 -6.07 -0.98 15.96
C ARG A 58 -5.10 0.19 15.80
N ILE A 59 -4.02 0.00 15.05
CA ILE A 59 -3.00 1.03 14.81
C ILE A 59 -3.60 2.25 14.09
N MET A 60 -4.41 2.03 13.04
CA MET A 60 -5.09 3.11 12.33
C MET A 60 -6.06 3.87 13.24
N THR A 61 -6.71 3.18 14.16
CA THR A 61 -7.59 3.81 15.16
C THR A 61 -6.78 4.71 16.10
N GLU A 62 -5.64 4.24 16.60
CA GLU A 62 -4.75 5.04 17.45
C GLU A 62 -4.21 6.27 16.73
N MET A 63 -3.74 6.10 15.47
CA MET A 63 -3.32 7.22 14.63
C MET A 63 -4.46 8.24 14.44
N SER A 64 -5.66 7.75 14.17
CA SER A 64 -6.85 8.61 14.01
C SER A 64 -7.18 9.38 15.28
N ASN A 65 -7.05 8.76 16.46
CA ASN A 65 -7.29 9.39 17.75
C ASN A 65 -6.24 10.48 18.06
N GLU A 66 -4.98 10.24 17.70
CA GLU A 66 -3.94 11.28 17.82
C GLU A 66 -4.23 12.45 16.87
N LEU A 67 -4.60 12.18 15.62
CA LEU A 67 -4.90 13.23 14.65
C LEU A 67 -6.08 14.12 15.07
N LYS A 68 -7.12 13.54 15.66
CA LYS A 68 -8.29 14.31 16.18
C LYS A 68 -7.92 15.35 17.23
N GLN A 69 -6.80 15.20 17.91
CA GLN A 69 -6.32 16.16 18.91
C GLN A 69 -5.66 17.39 18.28
N HIS A 70 -5.28 17.30 17.00
CA HIS A 70 -4.48 18.32 16.32
C HIS A 70 -5.13 18.90 15.07
N MET A 71 -6.21 18.29 14.57
CA MET A 71 -6.90 18.71 13.36
C MET A 71 -8.37 18.31 13.36
N ASP A 72 -9.16 19.00 12.56
CA ASP A 72 -10.56 18.64 12.32
C ASP A 72 -10.63 17.48 11.33
N LEU A 73 -11.11 16.32 11.79
CA LEU A 73 -11.36 15.15 10.95
C LEU A 73 -12.86 15.04 10.67
N GLN A 74 -13.23 15.16 9.41
CA GLN A 74 -14.62 14.99 8.96
C GLN A 74 -14.77 13.63 8.26
N PHE A 75 -15.53 12.75 8.89
CA PHE A 75 -15.88 11.44 8.31
C PHE A 75 -17.22 11.51 7.58
N LYS A 76 -17.45 10.60 6.66
CA LYS A 76 -18.68 10.54 5.84
C LYS A 76 -18.96 11.85 5.12
N THR A 77 -17.88 12.54 4.72
CA THR A 77 -17.94 13.85 4.07
C THR A 77 -17.25 13.72 2.71
N SER A 78 -18.03 13.78 1.65
CA SER A 78 -17.53 13.64 0.29
C SER A 78 -17.17 15.01 -0.29
N VAL A 79 -16.02 15.08 -0.93
CA VAL A 79 -15.56 16.24 -1.69
C VAL A 79 -16.07 16.12 -3.12
N GLN A 80 -16.79 17.13 -3.58
CA GLN A 80 -17.32 17.21 -4.94
C GLN A 80 -16.26 17.71 -5.92
N ASP A 81 -15.56 18.81 -5.58
CA ASP A 81 -14.62 19.47 -6.47
C ASP A 81 -13.56 20.28 -5.69
N ILE A 82 -12.55 20.76 -6.42
CA ILE A 82 -11.50 21.64 -5.92
C ILE A 82 -11.81 23.06 -6.39
N LEU A 83 -11.67 24.04 -5.50
CA LEU A 83 -11.70 25.45 -5.87
C LEU A 83 -10.35 25.85 -6.44
N VAL A 84 -10.38 26.42 -7.63
CA VAL A 84 -9.19 26.93 -8.33
C VAL A 84 -9.47 28.36 -8.79
N GLU A 85 -8.61 29.29 -8.37
CA GLU A 85 -8.63 30.69 -8.77
C GLU A 85 -7.23 31.06 -9.27
N ASP A 86 -7.15 31.68 -10.43
CA ASP A 86 -5.87 32.09 -11.05
C ASP A 86 -4.80 30.97 -11.07
N HIS A 87 -5.21 29.74 -11.40
CA HIS A 87 -4.37 28.55 -11.41
C HIS A 87 -3.85 28.08 -10.02
N HIS A 88 -4.44 28.56 -8.93
CA HIS A 88 -4.09 28.16 -7.57
C HIS A 88 -5.28 27.46 -6.92
N ALA A 89 -5.01 26.33 -6.26
CA ALA A 89 -6.02 25.68 -5.42
C ALA A 89 -6.27 26.53 -4.16
N THR A 90 -7.49 27.00 -3.98
CA THR A 90 -7.92 27.88 -2.87
C THR A 90 -8.84 27.18 -1.88
N GLY A 91 -9.25 25.94 -2.15
CA GLY A 91 -10.13 25.19 -1.27
C GLY A 91 -10.78 23.98 -1.93
N ILE A 92 -11.87 23.53 -1.34
CA ILE A 92 -12.69 22.42 -1.81
C ILE A 92 -14.17 22.74 -1.71
N VAL A 93 -14.98 22.08 -2.54
CA VAL A 93 -16.45 22.07 -2.45
C VAL A 93 -16.91 20.69 -2.01
N LEU A 94 -17.74 20.60 -0.99
CA LEU A 94 -18.36 19.38 -0.53
C LEU A 94 -19.64 19.07 -1.33
N GLU A 95 -20.06 17.79 -1.36
CA GLU A 95 -21.30 17.37 -2.03
C GLU A 95 -22.58 18.08 -1.49
N ASN A 96 -22.56 18.52 -0.24
CA ASN A 96 -23.65 19.30 0.36
C ASN A 96 -23.65 20.79 -0.04
N GLY A 97 -22.73 21.21 -0.93
CA GLY A 97 -22.57 22.58 -1.38
C GLY A 97 -21.73 23.48 -0.48
N GLN A 98 -21.27 22.99 0.67
CA GLN A 98 -20.39 23.77 1.54
C GLN A 98 -19.02 23.95 0.92
N THR A 99 -18.45 25.12 1.07
CA THR A 99 -17.10 25.46 0.63
C THR A 99 -16.15 25.54 1.82
N ILE A 100 -14.97 24.97 1.68
CA ILE A 100 -13.89 25.06 2.67
C ILE A 100 -12.68 25.67 2.00
N HIS A 101 -12.27 26.86 2.45
CA HIS A 101 -11.08 27.53 1.93
C HIS A 101 -9.82 27.04 2.64
N ALA A 102 -8.74 26.86 1.87
CA ALA A 102 -7.45 26.42 2.38
C ALA A 102 -6.30 27.01 1.55
N LYS A 103 -5.18 27.27 2.20
CA LYS A 103 -3.95 27.74 1.54
C LYS A 103 -3.27 26.63 0.71
N LYS A 104 -3.51 25.38 1.04
CA LYS A 104 -2.97 24.19 0.35
C LYS A 104 -4.01 23.08 0.41
N VAL A 105 -4.16 22.34 -0.67
CA VAL A 105 -5.03 21.18 -0.78
C VAL A 105 -4.18 19.95 -1.12
N VAL A 106 -4.28 18.90 -0.33
CA VAL A 106 -3.62 17.62 -0.58
C VAL A 106 -4.68 16.59 -0.94
N LEU A 107 -4.54 15.95 -2.09
CA LEU A 107 -5.46 14.95 -2.60
C LEU A 107 -4.87 13.56 -2.46
N ALA A 108 -5.45 12.74 -1.62
CA ALA A 108 -5.03 11.36 -1.38
C ALA A 108 -6.23 10.40 -1.28
N PRO A 109 -7.14 10.36 -2.30
CA PRO A 109 -8.42 9.67 -2.19
C PRO A 109 -8.33 8.15 -2.25
N GLY A 110 -7.16 7.58 -2.48
CA GLY A 110 -6.98 6.13 -2.60
C GLY A 110 -7.62 5.56 -3.88
N ARG A 111 -7.87 4.26 -3.88
CA ARG A 111 -8.40 3.55 -5.05
C ARG A 111 -9.85 3.92 -5.36
N ASP A 112 -10.69 3.98 -4.35
CA ASP A 112 -12.12 4.25 -4.53
C ASP A 112 -12.37 5.66 -5.08
N GLY A 113 -11.52 6.63 -4.72
CA GLY A 113 -11.61 7.99 -5.22
C GLY A 113 -10.88 8.24 -6.55
N SER A 114 -10.29 7.24 -7.19
CA SER A 114 -9.48 7.44 -8.41
C SER A 114 -10.30 7.97 -9.58
N ALA A 115 -11.53 7.50 -9.77
CA ALA A 115 -12.43 7.98 -10.83
C ALA A 115 -12.83 9.45 -10.60
N TRP A 116 -13.17 9.80 -9.36
CA TRP A 116 -13.43 11.18 -8.97
C TRP A 116 -12.22 12.07 -9.21
N LEU A 117 -11.03 11.66 -8.75
CA LEU A 117 -9.79 12.42 -8.93
C LEU A 117 -9.47 12.65 -10.41
N THR A 118 -9.61 11.61 -11.23
CA THR A 118 -9.41 11.71 -12.68
C THR A 118 -10.33 12.77 -13.30
N LYS A 119 -11.61 12.76 -12.93
CA LYS A 119 -12.58 13.76 -13.41
C LYS A 119 -12.21 15.16 -12.98
N VAL A 120 -11.92 15.38 -11.69
CA VAL A 120 -11.58 16.68 -11.13
C VAL A 120 -10.32 17.25 -11.80
N LEU A 121 -9.26 16.47 -11.92
CA LEU A 121 -8.00 16.91 -12.52
C LEU A 121 -8.15 17.18 -14.03
N SER A 122 -8.93 16.37 -14.75
CA SER A 122 -9.22 16.62 -16.18
C SER A 122 -10.01 17.89 -16.40
N ASN A 123 -10.96 18.19 -15.54
CA ASN A 123 -11.74 19.44 -15.60
C ASN A 123 -10.85 20.70 -15.39
N GLN A 124 -9.75 20.54 -14.63
CA GLN A 124 -8.76 21.59 -14.44
C GLN A 124 -7.70 21.65 -15.59
N GLY A 125 -7.90 20.88 -16.66
CA GLY A 125 -7.00 20.86 -17.82
C GLY A 125 -5.68 20.11 -17.59
N LEU A 126 -5.56 19.34 -16.52
CA LEU A 126 -4.35 18.57 -16.23
C LEU A 126 -4.31 17.32 -17.12
N LYS A 127 -3.16 17.09 -17.74
CA LYS A 127 -2.93 15.91 -18.56
C LYS A 127 -2.58 14.71 -17.70
N LEU A 128 -3.39 13.66 -17.80
CA LEU A 128 -3.21 12.42 -17.04
C LEU A 128 -2.65 11.32 -17.94
N TYR A 129 -1.86 10.43 -17.37
CA TYR A 129 -1.29 9.26 -18.02
C TYR A 129 -1.60 8.03 -17.23
N ASN A 130 -1.93 6.93 -17.90
CA ASN A 130 -2.11 5.65 -17.27
C ASN A 130 -0.75 5.05 -16.88
N ASN A 131 -0.65 4.56 -15.67
CA ASN A 131 0.46 3.73 -15.24
C ASN A 131 0.25 2.26 -15.62
N GLN A 132 1.34 1.49 -15.61
CA GLN A 132 1.25 0.04 -15.73
C GLN A 132 0.50 -0.56 -14.55
N VAL A 133 -0.24 -1.62 -14.79
CA VAL A 133 -0.93 -2.42 -13.79
C VAL A 133 -0.44 -3.87 -13.85
N ASP A 134 -0.33 -4.50 -12.69
CA ASP A 134 -0.12 -5.94 -12.62
C ASP A 134 -1.47 -6.66 -12.75
N ILE A 135 -1.55 -7.61 -13.66
CA ILE A 135 -2.71 -8.49 -13.82
C ILE A 135 -2.28 -9.88 -13.35
N GLY A 136 -3.08 -10.50 -12.51
CA GLY A 136 -2.77 -11.82 -11.98
C GLY A 136 -4.02 -12.62 -11.64
N VAL A 137 -3.79 -13.86 -11.22
CA VAL A 137 -4.81 -14.76 -10.74
C VAL A 137 -4.58 -15.07 -9.27
N ARG A 138 -5.67 -15.25 -8.52
CA ARG A 138 -5.60 -15.80 -7.18
C ARG A 138 -5.48 -17.31 -7.28
N VAL A 139 -4.47 -17.86 -6.60
CA VAL A 139 -4.26 -19.31 -6.51
C VAL A 139 -4.52 -19.74 -5.07
N GLU A 140 -5.41 -20.68 -4.88
CA GLU A 140 -5.68 -21.30 -3.58
C GLU A 140 -5.08 -22.70 -3.56
N THR A 141 -4.41 -23.01 -2.47
CA THR A 141 -3.75 -24.31 -2.25
C THR A 141 -3.88 -24.69 -0.79
N SER A 142 -3.59 -25.95 -0.46
CA SER A 142 -3.55 -26.40 0.93
C SER A 142 -2.47 -25.64 1.72
N ASN A 143 -2.77 -25.25 2.96
CA ASN A 143 -1.82 -24.63 3.87
C ASN A 143 -0.54 -25.45 4.04
N ILE A 144 -0.63 -26.78 4.00
CA ILE A 144 0.53 -27.68 4.10
C ILE A 144 1.56 -27.40 3.01
N VAL A 145 1.11 -27.09 1.78
CA VAL A 145 2.00 -26.80 0.64
C VAL A 145 2.81 -25.52 0.86
N MET A 146 2.21 -24.53 1.49
CA MET A 146 2.82 -23.21 1.71
C MET A 146 3.44 -23.05 3.10
N GLU A 147 3.25 -24.03 3.99
CA GLU A 147 3.63 -23.93 5.40
C GLU A 147 5.09 -23.52 5.60
N GLU A 148 6.00 -24.17 4.91
CA GLU A 148 7.44 -23.91 5.03
C GLU A 148 7.79 -22.48 4.59
N ILE A 149 7.18 -22.00 3.50
CA ILE A 149 7.39 -20.65 2.96
C ILE A 149 6.80 -19.63 3.94
N ASN A 150 5.56 -19.81 4.37
CA ASN A 150 4.86 -18.87 5.24
C ASN A 150 5.52 -18.74 6.62
N LYS A 151 6.03 -19.86 7.19
CA LYS A 151 6.75 -19.84 8.47
C LYS A 151 8.08 -19.09 8.42
N ASN A 152 8.80 -19.13 7.31
CA ASN A 152 10.15 -18.60 7.22
C ASN A 152 10.24 -17.21 6.52
N LEU A 153 9.30 -16.90 5.66
CA LEU A 153 9.31 -15.68 4.85
C LEU A 153 8.05 -14.82 5.08
N TYR A 154 7.05 -15.35 5.80
CA TYR A 154 5.69 -14.84 5.84
C TYR A 154 5.09 -14.76 4.42
N GLU A 155 5.73 -14.06 3.51
CA GLU A 155 5.32 -13.88 2.12
C GLU A 155 6.49 -14.20 1.19
N GLY A 156 6.42 -15.34 0.51
CA GLY A 156 7.44 -15.74 -0.47
C GLY A 156 7.24 -15.00 -1.78
N LYS A 157 8.01 -13.93 -2.00
CA LYS A 157 8.02 -13.20 -3.27
C LYS A 157 9.00 -13.83 -4.25
N PHE A 158 8.49 -14.67 -5.14
CA PHE A 158 9.27 -15.27 -6.20
C PHE A 158 9.01 -14.59 -7.55
N VAL A 159 10.05 -14.49 -8.34
CA VAL A 159 10.00 -14.00 -9.72
C VAL A 159 10.37 -15.12 -10.65
N TYR A 160 9.58 -15.29 -11.70
CA TYR A 160 9.82 -16.21 -12.78
C TYR A 160 9.79 -15.48 -14.13
N ASN A 161 10.73 -15.78 -15.01
CA ASN A 161 10.70 -15.31 -16.39
C ASN A 161 10.22 -16.44 -17.28
N THR A 162 9.07 -16.21 -17.93
CA THR A 162 8.51 -17.20 -18.87
C THR A 162 9.37 -17.37 -20.12
N SER A 163 9.17 -18.45 -20.87
CA SER A 163 9.86 -18.70 -22.15
C SER A 163 9.63 -17.62 -23.20
N VAL A 164 8.53 -16.85 -23.07
CA VAL A 164 8.22 -15.73 -23.97
C VAL A 164 8.68 -14.37 -23.43
N GLY A 165 9.49 -14.36 -22.37
CA GLY A 165 10.07 -13.14 -21.80
C GLY A 165 9.17 -12.36 -20.85
N THR A 166 7.96 -12.85 -20.55
CA THR A 166 7.08 -12.21 -19.57
C THR A 166 7.56 -12.50 -18.16
N LYS A 167 7.65 -11.45 -17.35
CA LYS A 167 8.01 -11.55 -15.95
C LYS A 167 6.76 -11.78 -15.10
N VAL A 168 6.73 -12.89 -14.38
CA VAL A 168 5.67 -13.26 -13.44
C VAL A 168 6.20 -13.18 -12.02
N ARG A 169 5.38 -12.76 -11.08
CA ARG A 169 5.77 -12.59 -9.69
C ARG A 169 4.66 -13.06 -8.76
N THR A 170 5.02 -13.80 -7.71
CA THR A 170 4.08 -14.08 -6.62
C THR A 170 3.89 -12.86 -5.72
N PHE A 171 2.66 -12.65 -5.27
CA PHE A 171 2.27 -11.59 -4.35
C PHE A 171 1.44 -12.18 -3.22
N CYS A 172 1.42 -11.46 -2.11
CA CYS A 172 0.45 -11.61 -1.03
C CYS A 172 0.09 -13.06 -0.69
N SER A 173 0.81 -13.64 0.25
CA SER A 173 0.37 -14.85 0.92
C SER A 173 -0.68 -14.46 1.98
N ASN A 174 -1.76 -15.20 2.04
CA ASN A 174 -2.80 -15.06 3.06
C ASN A 174 -3.12 -16.45 3.61
N PRO A 175 -2.28 -16.95 4.53
CA PRO A 175 -2.41 -18.28 5.13
C PRO A 175 -3.61 -18.38 6.07
#